data_21b9028088d7faf53a70de73ff8d2ba1
#
_entry.id   21b9028088d7faf53a70de73ff8d2ba1
#
_cell.length_a   1.000
_cell.length_b   1.000
_cell.length_c   1.000
_cell.angle_alpha   90.00
_cell.angle_beta   90.00
_cell.angle_gamma   90.00
#
_symmetry.space_group_name_H-M   'P 1'
#
loop_
_entity.id
_entity.type
_entity.pdbx_description
1 polymer ?
#
loop_
_entity_poly.entity_id
_entity_poly.type
_entity_poly.pdbx_seq_one_letter_code
_entity_poly.pdbx_strand_id
1 'polypeptide(L)'
;VLVLLGDGEAPLLSLLVLPVLALLLLLWADEAPGLRDLPVLPVAGFLAKLALAEDLIRPFRAAAIELRAPETAAPGKVLLILGLAVAISAAAGWRSWRRGGMVDAALAVLTPLLAVLVLEALWQPALVLGAYAWALHVMAVAAVEVGLAVSFARRDAGSGRRMAWAMLAALSLIALALFLVTSAAALTLALAVLVVVAVALDQRFRLPEMGWFVQAGAMVLSYRLLVDPGIGWAETAGLLPVLASYLGVAAACLAGLRLMPEGRILPRAVLESLGLSAIALLVNVLI
;
A
#
# COMPACT_ATOMS: atom_id res chain seq x y z
N VAL A 1 -23.98 -3.02 13.52
CA VAL A 1 -24.89 -2.28 12.61
C VAL A 1 -25.16 -0.89 13.16
N LEU A 2 -25.60 -0.75 14.42
CA LEU A 2 -25.91 0.57 15.04
C LEU A 2 -24.71 1.52 15.05
N VAL A 3 -23.50 1.03 15.34
CA VAL A 3 -22.26 1.84 15.33
C VAL A 3 -21.86 2.27 13.92
N LEU A 4 -22.18 1.45 12.90
CA LEU A 4 -21.90 1.79 11.50
C LEU A 4 -22.85 2.84 10.94
N LEU A 5 -24.10 2.85 11.40
CA LEU A 5 -25.18 3.72 10.90
C LEU A 5 -25.43 4.95 11.81
N GLY A 6 -24.75 5.05 12.96
CA GLY A 6 -24.97 6.13 13.90
C GLY A 6 -24.38 7.46 13.41
N ASP A 7 -25.24 8.35 12.93
CA ASP A 7 -24.96 9.77 12.64
C ASP A 7 -25.19 10.60 13.91
N GLY A 8 -24.62 10.16 15.03
CA GLY A 8 -24.79 10.82 16.32
C GLY A 8 -23.99 12.11 16.45
N GLU A 9 -24.28 12.90 17.49
CA GLU A 9 -23.59 14.16 17.84
C GLU A 9 -22.05 14.04 18.05
N ALA A 10 -21.51 12.79 18.06
CA ALA A 10 -20.09 12.52 18.25
C ALA A 10 -19.55 11.52 17.21
N PRO A 11 -19.42 11.91 15.93
CA PRO A 11 -18.97 11.01 14.86
C PRO A 11 -17.56 10.43 15.12
N LEU A 12 -16.68 11.18 15.76
CA LEU A 12 -15.35 10.71 16.14
C LEU A 12 -15.40 9.58 17.18
N LEU A 13 -16.27 9.68 18.19
CA LEU A 13 -16.43 8.63 19.20
C LEU A 13 -16.93 7.34 18.56
N SER A 14 -17.90 7.43 17.64
CA SER A 14 -18.39 6.24 16.92
C SER A 14 -17.28 5.55 16.09
N LEU A 15 -16.34 6.32 15.56
CA LEU A 15 -15.19 5.79 14.85
C LEU A 15 -14.19 5.06 15.78
N LEU A 16 -14.02 5.56 17.02
CA LEU A 16 -13.06 5.01 17.98
C LEU A 16 -13.54 3.70 18.65
N VAL A 17 -14.84 3.48 18.76
CA VAL A 17 -15.40 2.29 19.43
C VAL A 17 -14.90 1.00 18.80
N LEU A 18 -14.91 0.90 17.48
CA LEU A 18 -14.54 -0.33 16.77
C LEU A 18 -13.06 -0.70 16.90
N PRO A 19 -12.09 0.22 16.68
CA PRO A 19 -10.68 -0.13 16.88
C PRO A 19 -10.33 -0.42 18.35
N VAL A 20 -10.95 0.28 19.31
CA VAL A 20 -10.77 -0.04 20.73
C VAL A 20 -11.31 -1.43 21.05
N LEU A 21 -12.51 -1.77 20.53
CA LEU A 21 -13.06 -3.12 20.68
C LEU A 21 -12.16 -4.17 20.03
N ALA A 22 -11.61 -3.88 18.83
CA ALA A 22 -10.67 -4.77 18.18
C ALA A 22 -9.43 -5.04 19.04
N LEU A 23 -8.83 -3.99 19.63
CA LEU A 23 -7.68 -4.12 20.51
C LEU A 23 -8.01 -4.92 21.76
N LEU A 24 -9.14 -4.65 22.41
CA LEU A 24 -9.58 -5.42 23.58
C LEU A 24 -9.76 -6.90 23.25
N LEU A 25 -10.42 -7.20 22.12
CA LEU A 25 -10.61 -8.59 21.68
C LEU A 25 -9.28 -9.25 21.31
N LEU A 26 -8.34 -8.54 20.67
CA LEU A 26 -7.01 -9.06 20.37
C LEU A 26 -6.24 -9.41 21.65
N LEU A 27 -6.36 -8.62 22.71
CA LEU A 27 -5.72 -8.88 23.99
C LEU A 27 -6.38 -10.05 24.75
N TRP A 28 -7.71 -10.15 24.67
CA TRP A 28 -8.50 -11.12 25.43
C TRP A 28 -8.76 -12.46 24.72
N ALA A 29 -8.69 -12.51 23.40
CA ALA A 29 -8.99 -13.72 22.60
C ALA A 29 -8.11 -14.94 22.92
N ASP A 30 -7.07 -14.76 23.74
CA ASP A 30 -6.22 -15.83 24.24
C ASP A 30 -6.95 -16.75 25.21
N GLU A 31 -7.89 -16.21 25.98
CA GLU A 31 -8.65 -16.92 27.00
C GLU A 31 -9.87 -17.67 26.43
N ALA A 32 -10.30 -17.33 25.20
CA ALA A 32 -11.49 -17.91 24.56
C ALA A 32 -11.18 -18.49 23.17
N PRO A 33 -10.69 -19.74 23.07
CA PRO A 33 -10.24 -20.33 21.80
C PRO A 33 -11.27 -20.32 20.67
N GLY A 34 -12.56 -20.46 21.00
CA GLY A 34 -13.65 -20.41 19.99
C GLY A 34 -13.94 -19.03 19.43
N LEU A 35 -13.40 -17.96 20.03
CA LEU A 35 -13.63 -16.56 19.62
C LEU A 35 -12.36 -15.91 19.04
N ARG A 36 -11.38 -16.70 18.65
CA ARG A 36 -10.06 -16.21 18.18
C ARG A 36 -10.15 -15.28 16.99
N ASP A 37 -11.08 -15.55 16.06
CA ASP A 37 -11.24 -14.77 14.82
C ASP A 37 -12.23 -13.61 14.98
N LEU A 38 -12.85 -13.46 16.16
CA LEU A 38 -13.81 -12.40 16.44
C LEU A 38 -13.25 -10.98 16.20
N PRO A 39 -11.96 -10.68 16.44
CA PRO A 39 -11.37 -9.36 16.14
C PRO A 39 -11.49 -8.93 14.68
N VAL A 40 -11.69 -9.86 13.73
CA VAL A 40 -11.91 -9.53 12.30
C VAL A 40 -13.13 -8.62 12.11
N LEU A 41 -14.22 -8.84 12.86
CA LEU A 41 -15.45 -8.08 12.73
C LEU A 41 -15.29 -6.59 13.08
N PRO A 42 -14.77 -6.22 14.27
CA PRO A 42 -14.58 -4.81 14.56
C PRO A 42 -13.49 -4.14 13.72
N VAL A 43 -12.46 -4.87 13.26
CA VAL A 43 -11.47 -4.32 12.32
C VAL A 43 -12.11 -4.04 10.97
N ALA A 44 -12.87 -4.98 10.41
CA ALA A 44 -13.62 -4.75 9.16
C ALA A 44 -14.63 -3.61 9.31
N GLY A 45 -15.34 -3.55 10.45
CA GLY A 45 -16.23 -2.46 10.77
C GLY A 45 -15.52 -1.11 10.87
N PHE A 46 -14.34 -1.05 11.47
CA PHE A 46 -13.50 0.15 11.52
C PHE A 46 -13.12 0.65 10.12
N LEU A 47 -12.62 -0.24 9.27
CA LEU A 47 -12.25 0.10 7.89
C LEU A 47 -13.47 0.53 7.06
N ALA A 48 -14.60 -0.16 7.23
CA ALA A 48 -15.86 0.23 6.60
C ALA A 48 -16.35 1.61 7.09
N LYS A 49 -16.26 1.87 8.40
CA LYS A 49 -16.65 3.19 8.96
C LYS A 49 -15.73 4.30 8.45
N LEU A 50 -14.43 4.05 8.28
CA LEU A 50 -13.51 5.01 7.65
C LEU A 50 -13.93 5.38 6.23
N ALA A 51 -14.45 4.41 5.46
CA ALA A 51 -14.90 4.62 4.10
C ALA A 51 -16.28 5.29 4.00
N LEU A 52 -17.14 5.12 5.02
CA LEU A 52 -18.54 5.55 5.01
C LEU A 52 -18.82 6.77 5.91
N ALA A 53 -17.84 7.27 6.66
CA ALA A 53 -18.01 8.38 7.60
C ALA A 53 -18.05 9.74 6.86
N GLU A 54 -19.08 9.98 6.08
CA GLU A 54 -19.23 11.17 5.23
C GLU A 54 -19.05 12.48 6.02
N ASP A 55 -19.58 12.55 7.25
CA ASP A 55 -19.46 13.73 8.11
C ASP A 55 -18.01 14.03 8.53
N LEU A 56 -17.17 13.00 8.61
CA LEU A 56 -15.74 13.16 8.88
C LEU A 56 -14.93 13.40 7.60
N ILE A 57 -15.36 12.82 6.47
CA ILE A 57 -14.68 12.92 5.16
C ILE A 57 -14.94 14.29 4.52
N ARG A 58 -16.18 14.79 4.59
CA ARG A 58 -16.58 16.05 3.93
C ARG A 58 -15.66 17.24 4.24
N PRO A 59 -15.25 17.52 5.49
CA PRO A 59 -14.35 18.62 5.78
C PRO A 59 -12.99 18.50 5.07
N PHE A 60 -12.47 17.27 4.92
CA PHE A 60 -11.19 17.03 4.22
C PHE A 60 -11.36 17.24 2.71
N ARG A 61 -12.45 16.77 2.11
CA ARG A 61 -12.77 17.01 0.70
C ARG A 61 -13.02 18.49 0.41
N ALA A 62 -13.69 19.21 1.29
CA ALA A 62 -13.89 20.65 1.15
C ALA A 62 -12.56 21.40 1.20
N ALA A 63 -11.65 21.02 2.09
CA ALA A 63 -10.29 21.57 2.16
C ALA A 63 -9.53 21.36 0.83
N ALA A 64 -9.75 20.24 0.15
CA ALA A 64 -9.16 19.94 -1.13
C ALA A 64 -9.64 20.88 -2.26
N ILE A 65 -10.94 21.23 -2.24
CA ILE A 65 -11.56 22.09 -3.27
C ILE A 65 -11.21 23.55 -3.02
N GLU A 66 -11.24 24.01 -1.78
CA GLU A 66 -11.06 25.41 -1.41
C GLU A 66 -9.60 25.83 -1.24
N LEU A 67 -8.63 24.90 -1.32
CA LEU A 67 -7.22 25.10 -0.98
C LEU A 67 -7.02 25.72 0.41
N ARG A 68 -8.00 25.61 1.28
CA ARG A 68 -8.00 26.02 2.68
C ARG A 68 -8.31 24.82 3.56
N ALA A 69 -7.44 24.54 4.53
CA ALA A 69 -7.74 23.57 5.56
C ALA A 69 -8.79 24.17 6.50
N PRO A 70 -10.08 23.76 6.45
CA PRO A 70 -11.06 24.22 7.44
C PRO A 70 -10.64 23.72 8.82
N GLU A 71 -10.97 24.47 9.86
CA GLU A 71 -10.68 24.10 11.27
C GLU A 71 -11.20 22.69 11.63
N THR A 72 -12.22 22.22 10.92
CA THR A 72 -12.82 20.89 11.08
C THR A 72 -12.00 19.75 10.50
N ALA A 73 -11.09 20.02 9.53
CA ALA A 73 -10.15 19.04 8.96
C ALA A 73 -8.88 18.96 9.79
N ALA A 74 -8.97 18.68 11.07
CA ALA A 74 -7.84 18.66 11.97
C ALA A 74 -6.88 17.50 11.63
N PRO A 75 -5.59 17.77 11.36
CA PRO A 75 -4.57 16.74 11.08
C PRO A 75 -4.51 15.64 12.14
N GLY A 76 -4.76 15.99 13.40
CA GLY A 76 -4.78 15.05 14.52
C GLY A 76 -5.78 13.89 14.36
N LYS A 77 -6.88 14.08 13.62
CA LYS A 77 -7.85 13.00 13.33
C LYS A 77 -7.21 11.91 12.46
N VAL A 78 -6.47 12.29 11.41
CA VAL A 78 -5.76 11.36 10.52
C VAL A 78 -4.69 10.61 11.29
N LEU A 79 -3.90 11.31 12.10
CA LEU A 79 -2.84 10.72 12.91
C LEU A 79 -3.39 9.75 13.96
N LEU A 80 -4.52 10.09 14.58
CA LEU A 80 -5.19 9.19 15.52
C LEU A 80 -5.66 7.91 14.86
N ILE A 81 -6.31 8.00 13.69
CA ILE A 81 -6.77 6.85 12.91
C ILE A 81 -5.57 5.96 12.52
N LEU A 82 -4.52 6.58 12.01
CA LEU A 82 -3.31 5.85 11.63
C LEU A 82 -2.65 5.18 12.84
N GLY A 83 -2.57 5.87 13.98
CA GLY A 83 -2.06 5.32 15.24
C GLY A 83 -2.85 4.10 15.72
N LEU A 84 -4.19 4.16 15.62
CA LEU A 84 -5.05 3.02 15.96
C LEU A 84 -4.88 1.84 15.00
N ALA A 85 -4.76 2.10 13.69
CA ALA A 85 -4.48 1.06 12.71
C ALA A 85 -3.14 0.36 12.98
N VAL A 86 -2.10 1.12 13.30
CA VAL A 86 -0.77 0.60 13.67
C VAL A 86 -0.83 -0.16 15.00
N ALA A 87 -1.60 0.31 15.99
CA ALA A 87 -1.77 -0.39 17.26
C ALA A 87 -2.47 -1.76 17.07
N ILE A 88 -3.52 -1.82 16.24
CA ILE A 88 -4.17 -3.08 15.86
C ILE A 88 -3.17 -3.99 15.14
N SER A 89 -2.40 -3.45 14.19
CA SER A 89 -1.35 -4.19 13.48
C SER A 89 -0.32 -4.79 14.45
N ALA A 90 0.16 -4.00 15.40
CA ALA A 90 1.13 -4.46 16.39
C ALA A 90 0.57 -5.57 17.28
N ALA A 91 -0.67 -5.42 17.77
CA ALA A 91 -1.33 -6.41 18.61
C ALA A 91 -1.59 -7.72 17.84
N ALA A 92 -2.12 -7.64 16.62
CA ALA A 92 -2.36 -8.79 15.77
C ALA A 92 -1.04 -9.45 15.32
N GLY A 93 -0.03 -8.65 14.97
CA GLY A 93 1.31 -9.13 14.61
C GLY A 93 1.98 -9.88 15.75
N TRP A 94 1.89 -9.36 16.98
CA TRP A 94 2.36 -10.03 18.19
C TRP A 94 1.68 -11.38 18.41
N ARG A 95 0.35 -11.44 18.25
CA ARG A 95 -0.41 -12.70 18.35
C ARG A 95 0.01 -13.68 17.26
N SER A 96 0.09 -13.22 16.01
CA SER A 96 0.53 -14.03 14.89
C SER A 96 1.95 -14.56 15.10
N TRP A 97 2.86 -13.72 15.61
CA TRP A 97 4.24 -14.11 15.92
C TRP A 97 4.27 -15.21 17.00
N ARG A 98 3.46 -15.11 18.06
CA ARG A 98 3.40 -16.12 19.12
C ARG A 98 2.79 -17.44 18.68
N ARG A 99 1.74 -17.42 17.86
CA ARG A 99 0.87 -18.56 17.56
C ARG A 99 0.98 -19.13 16.16
N GLY A 100 1.52 -18.36 15.22
CA GLY A 100 1.60 -18.75 13.81
C GLY A 100 0.28 -18.56 13.02
N GLY A 101 -0.73 -17.88 13.58
CA GLY A 101 -2.04 -17.71 12.96
C GLY A 101 -2.00 -16.85 11.70
N MET A 102 -2.61 -17.32 10.60
CA MET A 102 -2.71 -16.57 9.35
C MET A 102 -3.73 -15.44 9.43
N VAL A 103 -4.82 -15.62 10.18
CA VAL A 103 -5.85 -14.58 10.36
C VAL A 103 -5.25 -13.37 11.10
N ASP A 104 -4.51 -13.63 12.17
CA ASP A 104 -3.81 -12.56 12.90
C ASP A 104 -2.76 -11.88 12.03
N ALA A 105 -2.04 -12.63 11.16
CA ALA A 105 -1.11 -12.05 10.21
C ALA A 105 -1.82 -11.17 9.18
N ALA A 106 -2.97 -11.62 8.66
CA ALA A 106 -3.77 -10.84 7.74
C ALA A 106 -4.28 -9.55 8.39
N LEU A 107 -4.77 -9.61 9.63
CA LEU A 107 -5.17 -8.41 10.39
C LEU A 107 -3.99 -7.46 10.60
N ALA A 108 -2.81 -7.98 10.97
CA ALA A 108 -1.63 -7.18 11.19
C ALA A 108 -1.21 -6.40 9.93
N VAL A 109 -1.25 -7.05 8.77
CA VAL A 109 -0.78 -6.49 7.50
C VAL A 109 -1.86 -5.65 6.82
N LEU A 110 -3.10 -6.15 6.73
CA LEU A 110 -4.14 -5.49 5.95
C LEU A 110 -4.73 -4.27 6.66
N THR A 111 -4.75 -4.23 7.98
CA THR A 111 -5.36 -3.10 8.70
C THR A 111 -4.67 -1.77 8.40
N PRO A 112 -3.35 -1.61 8.59
CA PRO A 112 -2.68 -0.34 8.30
C PRO A 112 -2.61 -0.05 6.80
N LEU A 113 -2.41 -1.06 5.96
CA LEU A 113 -2.42 -0.90 4.50
C LEU A 113 -3.76 -0.32 4.02
N LEU A 114 -4.88 -0.96 4.38
CA LEU A 114 -6.20 -0.52 3.96
C LEU A 114 -6.59 0.81 4.61
N ALA A 115 -6.21 1.07 5.85
CA ALA A 115 -6.44 2.36 6.50
C ALA A 115 -5.75 3.50 5.71
N VAL A 116 -4.48 3.33 5.33
CA VAL A 116 -3.74 4.30 4.52
C VAL A 116 -4.40 4.49 3.16
N LEU A 117 -4.77 3.40 2.47
CA LEU A 117 -5.41 3.49 1.16
C LEU A 117 -6.78 4.18 1.22
N VAL A 118 -7.60 3.87 2.22
CA VAL A 118 -8.91 4.52 2.43
C VAL A 118 -8.74 6.00 2.78
N LEU A 119 -7.77 6.32 3.65
CA LEU A 119 -7.47 7.72 3.98
C LEU A 119 -7.04 8.48 2.73
N GLU A 120 -6.12 7.96 1.92
CA GLU A 120 -5.66 8.66 0.72
C GLU A 120 -6.78 8.80 -0.31
N ALA A 121 -7.53 7.72 -0.58
CA ALA A 121 -8.57 7.74 -1.60
C ALA A 121 -9.77 8.64 -1.25
N LEU A 122 -10.15 8.71 0.03
CA LEU A 122 -11.41 9.35 0.45
C LEU A 122 -11.21 10.63 1.27
N TRP A 123 -10.17 10.68 2.11
CA TRP A 123 -9.90 11.80 3.00
C TRP A 123 -8.84 12.76 2.43
N GLN A 124 -8.00 12.29 1.52
CA GLN A 124 -6.94 13.06 0.84
C GLN A 124 -6.03 13.85 1.82
N PRO A 125 -5.44 13.20 2.83
CA PRO A 125 -4.65 13.86 3.86
C PRO A 125 -3.43 14.59 3.30
N ALA A 126 -2.94 14.22 2.12
CA ALA A 126 -1.88 14.90 1.41
C ALA A 126 -2.17 16.39 1.19
N LEU A 127 -3.44 16.79 1.05
CA LEU A 127 -3.86 18.19 0.85
C LEU A 127 -3.89 18.99 2.15
N VAL A 128 -4.10 18.33 3.29
CA VAL A 128 -4.19 18.97 4.62
C VAL A 128 -2.84 18.98 5.33
N LEU A 129 -2.12 17.85 5.31
CA LEU A 129 -0.82 17.68 5.94
C LEU A 129 0.34 18.16 5.04
N GLY A 130 0.10 18.20 3.73
CA GLY A 130 1.13 18.32 2.71
C GLY A 130 1.65 16.95 2.24
N ALA A 131 1.92 16.85 0.92
CA ALA A 131 2.29 15.59 0.27
C ALA A 131 3.52 14.93 0.90
N TYR A 132 4.57 15.70 1.19
CA TYR A 132 5.80 15.18 1.81
C TYR A 132 5.57 14.68 3.23
N ALA A 133 4.82 15.43 4.05
CA ALA A 133 4.52 15.02 5.42
C ALA A 133 3.68 13.76 5.44
N TRP A 134 2.66 13.68 4.58
CA TRP A 134 1.83 12.48 4.47
C TRP A 134 2.63 11.27 3.94
N ALA A 135 3.43 11.45 2.90
CA ALA A 135 4.31 10.40 2.39
C ALA A 135 5.27 9.86 3.46
N LEU A 136 5.78 10.73 4.35
CA LEU A 136 6.60 10.29 5.49
C LEU A 136 5.83 9.38 6.45
N HIS A 137 4.56 9.69 6.75
CA HIS A 137 3.71 8.82 7.57
C HIS A 137 3.43 7.47 6.89
N VAL A 138 3.17 7.49 5.57
CA VAL A 138 3.00 6.26 4.77
C VAL A 138 4.29 5.43 4.81
N MET A 139 5.46 6.04 4.68
CA MET A 139 6.75 5.36 4.80
C MET A 139 7.01 4.81 6.20
N ALA A 140 6.57 5.50 7.25
CA ALA A 140 6.66 4.97 8.62
C ALA A 140 5.80 3.70 8.78
N VAL A 141 4.59 3.67 8.21
CA VAL A 141 3.76 2.46 8.18
C VAL A 141 4.43 1.35 7.36
N ALA A 142 5.01 1.68 6.19
CA ALA A 142 5.78 0.71 5.40
C ALA A 142 6.95 0.11 6.19
N ALA A 143 7.64 0.91 7.03
CA ALA A 143 8.70 0.41 7.90
C ALA A 143 8.17 -0.56 8.97
N VAL A 144 6.96 -0.34 9.51
CA VAL A 144 6.29 -1.28 10.41
C VAL A 144 6.04 -2.61 9.68
N GLU A 145 5.55 -2.58 8.43
CA GLU A 145 5.32 -3.79 7.63
C GLU A 145 6.62 -4.55 7.34
N VAL A 146 7.71 -3.84 7.03
CA VAL A 146 9.05 -4.47 6.89
C VAL A 146 9.47 -5.12 8.21
N GLY A 147 9.25 -4.46 9.34
CA GLY A 147 9.53 -5.01 10.67
C GLY A 147 8.74 -6.30 10.95
N LEU A 148 7.46 -6.35 10.59
CA LEU A 148 6.62 -7.55 10.65
C LEU A 148 7.16 -8.66 9.73
N ALA A 149 7.53 -8.32 8.48
CA ALA A 149 8.09 -9.28 7.53
C ALA A 149 9.37 -9.93 8.06
N VAL A 150 10.29 -9.12 8.61
CA VAL A 150 11.53 -9.62 9.23
C VAL A 150 11.22 -10.51 10.44
N SER A 151 10.24 -10.12 11.24
CA SER A 151 9.82 -10.89 12.43
C SER A 151 9.24 -12.25 12.03
N PHE A 152 8.40 -12.29 11.01
CA PHE A 152 7.84 -13.53 10.46
C PHE A 152 8.93 -14.39 9.79
N ALA A 153 9.86 -13.78 9.03
CA ALA A 153 10.97 -14.50 8.43
C ALA A 153 11.84 -15.25 9.45
N ARG A 154 12.06 -14.64 10.62
CA ARG A 154 12.83 -15.25 11.71
C ARG A 154 12.08 -16.39 12.41
N ARG A 155 10.75 -16.36 12.37
CA ARG A 155 9.89 -17.33 13.06
C ARG A 155 9.48 -18.51 12.19
N ASP A 156 9.20 -18.23 10.90
CA ASP A 156 8.67 -19.21 9.96
C ASP A 156 9.79 -19.89 9.16
N ALA A 157 10.53 -20.80 9.81
CA ALA A 157 11.50 -21.61 9.11
C ALA A 157 10.79 -22.52 8.07
N GLY A 158 10.54 -22.01 6.87
CA GLY A 158 10.06 -22.80 5.72
C GLY A 158 8.77 -22.36 5.02
N SER A 159 7.87 -21.56 5.63
CA SER A 159 6.64 -21.14 4.96
C SER A 159 6.55 -19.64 4.77
N GLY A 160 7.28 -19.02 3.92
CA GLY A 160 7.36 -17.55 3.79
C GLY A 160 6.05 -16.76 3.54
N ARG A 161 4.85 -17.36 3.67
CA ARG A 161 3.56 -16.70 3.33
C ARG A 161 3.28 -15.45 4.15
N ARG A 162 3.47 -15.48 5.48
CA ARG A 162 3.24 -14.30 6.34
C ARG A 162 4.22 -13.19 6.00
N MET A 163 5.49 -13.55 5.76
CA MET A 163 6.51 -12.63 5.28
C MET A 163 6.14 -12.03 3.93
N ALA A 164 5.65 -12.85 2.97
CA ALA A 164 5.25 -12.40 1.65
C ALA A 164 4.15 -11.32 1.71
N TRP A 165 3.12 -11.53 2.55
CA TRP A 165 2.03 -10.56 2.70
C TRP A 165 2.51 -9.23 3.28
N ALA A 166 3.37 -9.27 4.31
CA ALA A 166 3.93 -8.06 4.89
C ALA A 166 4.87 -7.32 3.89
N MET A 167 5.66 -8.06 3.10
CA MET A 167 6.48 -7.46 2.04
C MET A 167 5.63 -6.84 0.94
N LEU A 168 4.53 -7.49 0.51
CA LEU A 168 3.59 -6.92 -0.47
C LEU A 168 2.98 -5.61 0.04
N ALA A 169 2.54 -5.58 1.29
CA ALA A 169 2.00 -4.36 1.91
C ALA A 169 3.06 -3.25 1.98
N ALA A 170 4.27 -3.58 2.43
CA ALA A 170 5.37 -2.62 2.48
C ALA A 170 5.69 -2.02 1.10
N LEU A 171 5.82 -2.86 0.06
CA LEU A 171 6.08 -2.40 -1.31
C LEU A 171 4.94 -1.53 -1.85
N SER A 172 3.68 -1.88 -1.54
CA SER A 172 2.51 -1.09 -1.94
C SER A 172 2.48 0.27 -1.27
N LEU A 173 2.81 0.36 0.02
CA LEU A 173 2.92 1.62 0.75
C LEU A 173 4.09 2.47 0.25
N ILE A 174 5.24 1.87 -0.06
CA ILE A 174 6.39 2.57 -0.66
C ILE A 174 5.98 3.13 -2.04
N ALA A 175 5.30 2.33 -2.87
CA ALA A 175 4.80 2.80 -4.17
C ALA A 175 3.86 4.00 -4.02
N LEU A 176 2.94 3.95 -3.05
CA LEU A 176 2.04 5.07 -2.74
C LEU A 176 2.81 6.31 -2.28
N ALA A 177 3.77 6.15 -1.36
CA ALA A 177 4.59 7.28 -0.88
C ALA A 177 5.37 7.94 -2.03
N LEU A 178 5.94 7.13 -2.93
CA LEU A 178 6.61 7.63 -4.13
C LEU A 178 5.64 8.37 -5.07
N PHE A 179 4.44 7.83 -5.25
CA PHE A 179 3.40 8.48 -6.06
C PHE A 179 3.05 9.89 -5.54
N LEU A 180 3.05 10.08 -4.23
CA LEU A 180 2.71 11.36 -3.61
C LEU A 180 3.79 12.45 -3.79
N VAL A 181 5.07 12.06 -3.93
CA VAL A 181 6.18 13.03 -3.84
C VAL A 181 7.06 13.14 -5.09
N THR A 182 6.92 12.22 -6.07
CA THR A 182 7.83 12.18 -7.21
C THR A 182 7.20 12.72 -8.49
N SER A 183 8.03 13.33 -9.35
CA SER A 183 7.64 13.82 -10.67
C SER A 183 7.40 12.68 -11.67
N ALA A 184 6.81 13.02 -12.81
CA ALA A 184 6.41 12.06 -13.85
C ALA A 184 7.49 11.01 -14.21
N ALA A 185 8.67 11.43 -14.63
CA ALA A 185 9.76 10.52 -15.00
C ALA A 185 10.35 9.77 -13.79
N ALA A 186 10.55 10.48 -12.67
CA ALA A 186 11.12 9.90 -11.46
C ALA A 186 10.20 8.84 -10.87
N LEU A 187 8.88 9.06 -10.89
CA LEU A 187 7.90 8.06 -10.44
C LEU A 187 7.97 6.79 -11.29
N THR A 188 8.03 6.94 -12.63
CA THR A 188 8.12 5.79 -13.54
C THR A 188 9.36 4.95 -13.24
N LEU A 189 10.53 5.59 -13.06
CA LEU A 189 11.77 4.90 -12.67
C LEU A 189 11.67 4.25 -11.30
N ALA A 190 11.13 4.95 -10.32
CA ALA A 190 10.99 4.43 -8.96
C ALA A 190 10.08 3.18 -8.91
N LEU A 191 8.96 3.20 -9.63
CA LEU A 191 8.07 2.05 -9.76
C LEU A 191 8.75 0.89 -10.50
N ALA A 192 9.53 1.16 -11.55
CA ALA A 192 10.31 0.15 -12.26
C ALA A 192 11.34 -0.52 -11.33
N VAL A 193 12.02 0.25 -10.48
CA VAL A 193 12.93 -0.28 -9.45
C VAL A 193 12.17 -1.14 -8.44
N LEU A 194 10.99 -0.74 -7.98
CA LEU A 194 10.19 -1.56 -7.05
C LEU A 194 9.79 -2.91 -7.65
N VAL A 195 9.49 -2.97 -8.95
CA VAL A 195 9.24 -4.24 -9.66
C VAL A 195 10.48 -5.14 -9.60
N VAL A 196 11.69 -4.59 -9.86
CA VAL A 196 12.93 -5.34 -9.75
C VAL A 196 13.19 -5.82 -8.31
N VAL A 197 12.91 -4.97 -7.31
CA VAL A 197 13.02 -5.34 -5.89
C VAL A 197 12.07 -6.50 -5.56
N ALA A 198 10.83 -6.48 -6.05
CA ALA A 198 9.88 -7.58 -5.84
C ALA A 198 10.38 -8.90 -6.43
N VAL A 199 10.97 -8.87 -7.65
CA VAL A 199 11.59 -10.05 -8.25
C VAL A 199 12.79 -10.53 -7.45
N ALA A 200 13.66 -9.63 -6.99
CA ALA A 200 14.81 -9.97 -6.15
C ALA A 200 14.39 -10.61 -4.80
N LEU A 201 13.29 -10.14 -4.20
CA LEU A 201 12.72 -10.75 -3.01
C LEU A 201 12.18 -12.16 -3.29
N ASP A 202 11.47 -12.37 -4.42
CA ASP A 202 11.06 -13.72 -4.84
C ASP A 202 12.27 -14.63 -5.07
N GLN A 203 13.30 -14.15 -5.75
CA GLN A 203 14.53 -14.91 -5.97
C GLN A 203 15.21 -15.31 -4.66
N ARG A 204 15.31 -14.37 -3.71
CA ARG A 204 16.03 -14.55 -2.44
C ARG A 204 15.29 -15.44 -1.44
N PHE A 205 13.99 -15.30 -1.36
CA PHE A 205 13.16 -15.90 -0.32
C PHE A 205 12.14 -16.92 -0.85
N ARG A 206 12.09 -17.14 -2.16
CA ARG A 206 11.14 -18.06 -2.81
C ARG A 206 9.68 -17.71 -2.51
N LEU A 207 9.30 -16.43 -2.69
CA LEU A 207 7.96 -15.89 -2.39
C LEU A 207 7.13 -15.76 -3.68
N PRO A 208 6.35 -16.80 -4.06
CA PRO A 208 5.54 -16.78 -5.30
C PRO A 208 4.53 -15.64 -5.34
N GLU A 209 4.09 -15.16 -4.18
CA GLU A 209 3.17 -14.04 -4.03
C GLU A 209 3.72 -12.73 -4.60
N MET A 210 5.05 -12.55 -4.63
CA MET A 210 5.69 -11.38 -5.26
C MET A 210 5.37 -11.26 -6.76
N GLY A 211 5.05 -12.37 -7.42
CA GLY A 211 4.58 -12.37 -8.81
C GLY A 211 3.34 -11.52 -9.04
N TRP A 212 2.46 -11.38 -8.05
CA TRP A 212 1.28 -10.50 -8.11
C TRP A 212 1.69 -9.03 -8.13
N PHE A 213 2.66 -8.64 -7.30
CA PHE A 213 3.19 -7.28 -7.30
C PHE A 213 3.88 -6.94 -8.63
N VAL A 214 4.64 -7.90 -9.19
CA VAL A 214 5.29 -7.73 -10.50
C VAL A 214 4.25 -7.48 -11.59
N GLN A 215 3.16 -8.26 -11.63
CA GLN A 215 2.09 -8.10 -12.60
C GLN A 215 1.36 -6.76 -12.43
N ALA A 216 0.97 -6.42 -11.19
CA ALA A 216 0.33 -5.14 -10.90
C ALA A 216 1.26 -3.96 -11.22
N GLY A 217 2.53 -4.04 -10.85
CA GLY A 217 3.54 -3.04 -11.16
C GLY A 217 3.75 -2.84 -12.66
N ALA A 218 3.76 -3.94 -13.42
CA ALA A 218 3.85 -3.87 -14.88
C ALA A 218 2.61 -3.22 -15.52
N MET A 219 1.41 -3.49 -14.99
CA MET A 219 0.18 -2.80 -15.43
C MET A 219 0.24 -1.30 -15.15
N VAL A 220 0.69 -0.91 -13.96
CA VAL A 220 0.87 0.50 -13.61
C VAL A 220 1.93 1.16 -14.49
N LEU A 221 3.05 0.50 -14.74
CA LEU A 221 4.08 1.02 -15.65
C LEU A 221 3.57 1.16 -17.08
N SER A 222 2.78 0.20 -17.58
CA SER A 222 2.12 0.30 -18.89
C SER A 222 1.20 1.53 -18.95
N TYR A 223 0.38 1.73 -17.91
CA TYR A 223 -0.47 2.91 -17.79
C TYR A 223 0.35 4.21 -17.78
N ARG A 224 1.47 4.22 -17.05
CA ARG A 224 2.38 5.38 -16.97
C ARG A 224 3.00 5.72 -18.33
N LEU A 225 3.40 4.74 -19.12
CA LEU A 225 4.00 4.97 -20.44
C LEU A 225 2.98 5.38 -21.50
N LEU A 226 1.72 4.95 -21.39
CA LEU A 226 0.69 5.16 -22.40
C LEU A 226 -0.24 6.33 -22.10
N VAL A 227 -0.60 6.54 -20.81
CA VAL A 227 -1.72 7.41 -20.42
C VAL A 227 -1.28 8.59 -19.54
N ASP A 228 -0.58 8.31 -18.42
CA ASP A 228 -0.18 9.34 -17.44
C ASP A 228 1.26 9.14 -16.94
N PRO A 229 2.23 9.99 -17.35
CA PRO A 229 2.09 11.17 -18.18
C PRO A 229 1.84 10.87 -19.67
N GLY A 230 2.10 9.61 -20.10
CA GLY A 230 1.74 9.08 -21.40
C GLY A 230 2.56 9.62 -22.57
N ILE A 231 2.11 9.27 -23.77
CA ILE A 231 2.79 9.60 -25.03
C ILE A 231 2.78 11.12 -25.27
N GLY A 232 1.68 11.83 -25.00
CA GLY A 232 1.60 13.28 -25.22
C GLY A 232 2.61 14.09 -24.37
N TRP A 233 2.94 13.60 -23.18
CA TRP A 233 4.03 14.18 -22.40
C TRP A 233 5.40 13.89 -23.05
N ALA A 234 5.58 12.67 -23.56
CA ALA A 234 6.86 12.27 -24.16
C ALA A 234 7.18 13.11 -25.43
N GLU A 235 6.18 13.53 -26.19
CA GLU A 235 6.35 14.40 -27.37
C GLU A 235 6.79 15.82 -27.00
N THR A 236 6.44 16.30 -25.81
CA THR A 236 6.71 17.66 -25.33
C THR A 236 7.85 17.76 -24.33
N ALA A 237 8.21 16.65 -23.71
CA ALA A 237 9.28 16.58 -22.72
C ALA A 237 10.67 16.59 -23.36
N GLY A 238 11.68 16.97 -22.58
CA GLY A 238 13.07 16.88 -23.02
C GLY A 238 13.52 15.43 -23.25
N LEU A 239 14.47 15.23 -24.15
CA LEU A 239 14.98 13.90 -24.52
C LEU A 239 15.43 13.05 -23.34
N LEU A 240 16.15 13.62 -22.36
CA LEU A 240 16.67 12.89 -21.21
C LEU A 240 15.58 12.28 -20.31
N PRO A 241 14.53 13.00 -19.88
CA PRO A 241 13.41 12.40 -19.15
C PRO A 241 12.70 11.29 -19.91
N VAL A 242 12.53 11.44 -21.22
CA VAL A 242 11.89 10.44 -22.09
C VAL A 242 12.76 9.18 -22.13
N LEU A 243 14.03 9.31 -22.50
CA LEU A 243 14.97 8.18 -22.51
C LEU A 243 15.03 7.50 -21.14
N ALA A 244 15.14 8.25 -20.05
CA ALA A 244 15.15 7.71 -18.69
C ALA A 244 13.89 6.88 -18.39
N SER A 245 12.70 7.39 -18.74
CA SER A 245 11.45 6.67 -18.48
C SER A 245 11.35 5.37 -19.28
N TYR A 246 11.50 5.42 -20.58
CA TYR A 246 11.28 4.25 -21.45
C TYR A 246 12.42 3.23 -21.37
N LEU A 247 13.70 3.68 -21.47
CA LEU A 247 14.86 2.77 -21.32
C LEU A 247 15.00 2.28 -19.88
N GLY A 248 14.65 3.09 -18.89
CA GLY A 248 14.65 2.70 -17.49
C GLY A 248 13.67 1.56 -17.22
N VAL A 249 12.46 1.64 -17.78
CA VAL A 249 11.48 0.54 -17.69
C VAL A 249 11.97 -0.70 -18.44
N ALA A 250 12.50 -0.56 -19.66
CA ALA A 250 13.05 -1.68 -20.42
C ALA A 250 14.23 -2.35 -19.70
N ALA A 251 15.13 -1.56 -19.13
CA ALA A 251 16.26 -2.05 -18.33
C ALA A 251 15.80 -2.77 -17.07
N ALA A 252 14.80 -2.23 -16.37
CA ALA A 252 14.19 -2.88 -15.19
C ALA A 252 13.52 -4.20 -15.57
N CYS A 253 12.79 -4.26 -16.69
CA CYS A 253 12.21 -5.50 -17.19
C CYS A 253 13.32 -6.53 -17.48
N LEU A 254 14.40 -6.15 -18.16
CA LEU A 254 15.53 -7.04 -18.45
C LEU A 254 16.22 -7.52 -17.15
N ALA A 255 16.43 -6.63 -16.18
CA ALA A 255 16.97 -7.00 -14.87
C ALA A 255 16.04 -7.97 -14.14
N GLY A 256 14.73 -7.67 -14.12
CA GLY A 256 13.72 -8.56 -13.55
C GLY A 256 13.71 -9.94 -14.19
N LEU A 257 13.77 -10.02 -15.52
CA LEU A 257 13.81 -11.31 -16.26
C LEU A 257 15.06 -12.13 -15.92
N ARG A 258 16.22 -11.48 -15.73
CA ARG A 258 17.47 -12.18 -15.33
C ARG A 258 17.44 -12.70 -13.90
N LEU A 259 16.74 -11.98 -13.01
CA LEU A 259 16.64 -12.36 -11.59
C LEU A 259 15.47 -13.32 -11.33
N MET A 260 14.53 -13.46 -12.28
CA MET A 260 13.30 -14.19 -12.05
C MET A 260 13.53 -15.68 -11.85
N PRO A 261 13.00 -16.28 -10.76
CA PRO A 261 13.09 -17.72 -10.53
C PRO A 261 12.39 -18.51 -11.64
N GLU A 262 12.89 -19.72 -11.88
CA GLU A 262 12.23 -20.66 -12.81
C GLU A 262 10.80 -20.98 -12.37
N GLY A 263 9.91 -21.20 -13.35
CA GLY A 263 8.51 -21.53 -13.11
C GLY A 263 7.57 -20.33 -12.92
N ARG A 264 8.06 -19.10 -12.96
CA ARG A 264 7.26 -17.87 -12.89
C ARG A 264 6.75 -17.46 -14.29
N ILE A 265 5.87 -18.26 -14.90
CA ILE A 265 5.44 -18.09 -16.30
C ILE A 265 4.75 -16.73 -16.53
N LEU A 266 3.70 -16.41 -15.77
CA LEU A 266 2.93 -15.17 -15.95
C LEU A 266 3.74 -13.89 -15.68
N PRO A 267 4.41 -13.72 -14.53
CA PRO A 267 5.24 -12.56 -14.30
C PRO A 267 6.33 -12.37 -15.35
N ARG A 268 6.92 -13.47 -15.85
CA ARG A 268 7.91 -13.45 -16.92
C ARG A 268 7.34 -12.90 -18.22
N ALA A 269 6.22 -13.47 -18.69
CA ALA A 269 5.57 -13.03 -19.92
C ALA A 269 5.15 -11.55 -19.87
N VAL A 270 4.67 -11.09 -18.72
CA VAL A 270 4.29 -9.69 -18.51
C VAL A 270 5.50 -8.76 -18.60
N LEU A 271 6.65 -9.12 -17.99
CA LEU A 271 7.87 -8.31 -18.08
C LEU A 271 8.47 -8.30 -19.49
N GLU A 272 8.44 -9.44 -20.20
CA GLU A 272 8.88 -9.53 -21.60
C GLU A 272 8.02 -8.60 -22.48
N SER A 273 6.69 -8.67 -22.35
CA SER A 273 5.77 -7.81 -23.10
C SER A 273 5.95 -6.34 -22.79
N LEU A 274 6.07 -5.97 -21.50
CA LEU A 274 6.28 -4.58 -21.08
C LEU A 274 7.62 -4.03 -21.60
N GLY A 275 8.71 -4.81 -21.49
CA GLY A 275 10.02 -4.39 -21.94
C GLY A 275 10.07 -4.13 -23.44
N LEU A 276 9.49 -5.03 -24.25
CA LEU A 276 9.38 -4.85 -25.70
C LEU A 276 8.49 -3.67 -26.06
N SER A 277 7.35 -3.51 -25.38
CA SER A 277 6.43 -2.39 -25.59
C SER A 277 7.08 -1.05 -25.26
N ALA A 278 7.86 -0.97 -24.18
CA ALA A 278 8.59 0.25 -23.82
C ALA A 278 9.58 0.68 -24.91
N ILE A 279 10.31 -0.28 -25.49
CA ILE A 279 11.25 0.01 -26.61
C ILE A 279 10.47 0.45 -27.86
N ALA A 280 9.39 -0.25 -28.22
CA ALA A 280 8.58 0.10 -29.39
C ALA A 280 7.95 1.49 -29.25
N LEU A 281 7.43 1.84 -28.07
CA LEU A 281 6.91 3.17 -27.79
C LEU A 281 7.98 4.25 -27.86
N LEU A 282 9.18 3.98 -27.33
CA LEU A 282 10.29 4.92 -27.42
C LEU A 282 10.65 5.23 -28.88
N VAL A 283 10.74 4.19 -29.72
CA VAL A 283 11.01 4.38 -31.15
C VAL A 283 9.93 5.23 -31.80
N ASN A 284 8.66 4.98 -31.48
CA ASN A 284 7.55 5.76 -32.00
C ASN A 284 7.60 7.23 -31.58
N VAL A 285 7.98 7.53 -30.34
CA VAL A 285 8.09 8.91 -29.81
C VAL A 285 9.28 9.68 -30.43
N LEU A 286 10.34 8.96 -30.86
CA LEU A 286 11.54 9.58 -31.41
C LEU A 286 11.48 9.84 -32.94
N ILE A 287 10.51 9.24 -33.64
CA ILE A 287 10.27 9.43 -35.09
C ILE A 287 9.26 10.52 -35.33
#